data_8681bde7ef3549ee2c3783a257ef3595
#
_entry.id   8681bde7ef3549ee2c3783a257ef3595
#
_cell.length_a   1.000
_cell.length_b   1.000
_cell.length_c   1.000
_cell.angle_alpha   90.00
_cell.angle_beta   90.00
_cell.angle_gamma   90.00
#
_symmetry.space_group_name_H-M   'P 1'
#
loop_
_entity.id
_entity.type
_entity.pdbx_description
1 polymer ?
#
loop_
_entity_poly.entity_id
_entity_poly.type
_entity_poly.pdbx_seq_one_letter_code
_entity_poly.pdbx_strand_id
1 'polypeptide(L)'
;LYGSDYLKRPFTDFLNQDGNVSATDTVITVSNISSWAAGDIVEFNTGEQAYIKSVSTDNNRFTVARAWNGTTAATVTDLTAIEKNPKFTLAKIDNAIDAIIEELYPEVYVFATGSGTANKDSYYYTTNDTGLKEILSVYYPRSGSLGSDEPWVINTWKMTKHMHTSGFANGIGITMWDYGELSHGDTFYYTFKKKIAATTDLLDRQVELVVLGAVFKLMGSTVPSSTVDSKDGRQVTQPGQESSDSRWFLSEYQRSRKEENMRLKEEERFVLTSRQTRRQRTYRD
;
A
#
# COMPACT_ATOMS: atom_id res chain seq x y z
N LEU A 1 25.03 -18.62 0.49
CA LEU A 1 24.40 -19.94 0.25
C LEU A 1 23.04 -19.94 0.93
N TYR A 2 22.08 -19.34 0.30
CA TYR A 2 20.69 -19.25 0.76
C TYR A 2 20.01 -20.58 0.46
N GLY A 3 19.25 -21.08 1.43
CA GLY A 3 18.53 -22.34 1.31
C GLY A 3 17.72 -22.42 0.03
N SER A 4 17.99 -23.43 -0.75
CA SER A 4 17.57 -23.56 -2.14
C SER A 4 16.07 -23.59 -2.40
N ASP A 5 15.24 -23.74 -1.36
CA ASP A 5 13.81 -23.95 -1.54
C ASP A 5 12.99 -22.66 -1.57
N TYR A 6 13.50 -21.56 -1.00
CA TYR A 6 12.84 -20.23 -1.07
C TYR A 6 13.11 -19.50 -2.39
N LEU A 7 14.23 -19.85 -3.05
CA LEU A 7 14.62 -19.25 -4.33
C LEU A 7 14.20 -20.07 -5.54
N LYS A 8 13.59 -21.23 -5.33
CA LYS A 8 12.91 -21.91 -6.44
C LYS A 8 11.74 -21.02 -6.82
N ARG A 9 11.90 -20.32 -7.95
CA ARG A 9 10.76 -19.67 -8.59
C ARG A 9 9.65 -20.70 -8.70
N PRO A 10 8.41 -20.37 -8.35
CA PRO A 10 7.30 -21.24 -8.63
C PRO A 10 7.38 -21.61 -10.11
N PHE A 11 7.00 -22.85 -10.47
CA PHE A 11 6.98 -23.23 -11.88
C PHE A 11 6.03 -22.27 -12.60
N THR A 12 6.58 -21.52 -13.52
CA THR A 12 5.87 -20.54 -14.31
C THR A 12 5.78 -21.05 -15.74
N ASP A 13 4.59 -21.10 -16.28
CA ASP A 13 4.31 -21.37 -17.68
C ASP A 13 3.55 -20.19 -18.27
N PHE A 14 3.21 -20.24 -19.54
CA PHE A 14 2.47 -19.20 -20.23
C PHE A 14 1.23 -19.78 -20.87
N LEU A 15 0.15 -19.03 -20.85
CA LEU A 15 -1.00 -19.30 -21.70
C LEU A 15 -0.56 -19.26 -23.15
N ASN A 16 -1.09 -20.16 -23.97
CA ASN A 16 -0.83 -20.21 -25.40
C ASN A 16 -2.11 -20.61 -26.14
N GLN A 17 -3.12 -19.79 -25.98
CA GLN A 17 -4.44 -19.98 -26.56
C GLN A 17 -4.65 -18.98 -27.69
N ASP A 18 -5.45 -19.34 -28.68
CA ASP A 18 -5.84 -18.42 -29.74
C ASP A 18 -6.86 -17.41 -29.21
N GLY A 19 -6.36 -16.33 -28.60
CA GLY A 19 -7.12 -15.31 -27.93
C GLY A 19 -7.24 -15.46 -26.40
N ASN A 20 -7.96 -14.56 -25.76
CA ASN A 20 -8.11 -14.52 -24.30
C ASN A 20 -8.89 -15.74 -23.78
N VAL A 21 -8.48 -16.24 -22.63
CA VAL A 21 -9.23 -17.25 -21.87
C VAL A 21 -10.43 -16.57 -21.21
N SER A 22 -11.64 -16.90 -21.64
CA SER A 22 -12.86 -16.37 -21.04
C SER A 22 -13.05 -16.89 -19.62
N ALA A 23 -13.79 -16.15 -18.78
CA ALA A 23 -14.18 -16.59 -17.44
C ALA A 23 -14.96 -17.93 -17.42
N THR A 24 -15.58 -18.32 -18.53
CA THR A 24 -16.36 -19.55 -18.66
C THR A 24 -15.57 -20.71 -19.28
N ASP A 25 -14.38 -20.44 -19.82
CA ASP A 25 -13.59 -21.49 -20.46
C ASP A 25 -13.05 -22.48 -19.43
N THR A 26 -13.27 -23.74 -19.69
CA THR A 26 -12.80 -24.84 -18.84
C THR A 26 -11.65 -25.63 -19.47
N VAL A 27 -11.34 -25.39 -20.74
CA VAL A 27 -10.20 -25.98 -21.43
C VAL A 27 -9.21 -24.89 -21.77
N ILE A 28 -7.97 -25.04 -21.30
CA ILE A 28 -6.94 -24.02 -21.37
C ILE A 28 -5.69 -24.62 -22.05
N THR A 29 -5.15 -23.90 -23.02
CA THR A 29 -3.93 -24.29 -23.74
C THR A 29 -2.74 -23.53 -23.11
N VAL A 30 -1.63 -24.24 -22.91
CA VAL A 30 -0.41 -23.72 -22.32
C VAL A 30 0.81 -24.00 -23.21
N SER A 31 1.89 -23.29 -22.95
CA SER A 31 3.11 -23.43 -23.75
C SER A 31 3.81 -24.77 -23.47
N ASN A 32 3.79 -25.25 -22.22
CA ASN A 32 4.44 -26.51 -21.86
C ASN A 32 3.61 -27.32 -20.88
N ILE A 33 2.92 -28.33 -21.39
CA ILE A 33 2.04 -29.20 -20.58
C ILE A 33 2.80 -30.23 -19.74
N SER A 34 4.06 -30.53 -20.06
CA SER A 34 4.80 -31.66 -19.46
C SER A 34 4.98 -31.57 -17.96
N SER A 35 4.93 -30.37 -17.40
CA SER A 35 5.09 -30.12 -15.99
C SER A 35 3.77 -30.08 -15.19
N TRP A 36 2.63 -30.21 -15.86
CA TRP A 36 1.31 -30.15 -15.26
C TRP A 36 0.69 -31.53 -15.07
N ALA A 37 -0.03 -31.71 -13.98
CA ALA A 37 -0.74 -32.95 -13.66
C ALA A 37 -2.16 -32.67 -13.17
N ALA A 38 -3.03 -33.67 -13.32
CA ALA A 38 -4.34 -33.63 -12.66
C ALA A 38 -4.15 -33.51 -11.14
N GLY A 39 -4.90 -32.65 -10.50
CA GLY A 39 -4.76 -32.34 -9.09
C GLY A 39 -3.93 -31.08 -8.79
N ASP A 40 -3.17 -30.55 -9.74
CA ASP A 40 -2.48 -29.28 -9.58
C ASP A 40 -3.45 -28.11 -9.55
N ILE A 41 -3.02 -27.02 -8.92
CA ILE A 41 -3.70 -25.73 -8.92
C ILE A 41 -2.92 -24.79 -9.82
N VAL A 42 -3.60 -24.14 -10.77
CA VAL A 42 -3.06 -23.05 -11.55
C VAL A 42 -3.57 -21.72 -10.99
N GLU A 43 -2.68 -20.76 -10.82
CA GLU A 43 -3.03 -19.37 -10.51
C GLU A 43 -2.74 -18.49 -11.72
N PHE A 44 -3.73 -17.69 -12.10
CA PHE A 44 -3.63 -16.72 -13.18
C PHE A 44 -3.16 -15.36 -12.62
N ASN A 45 -2.65 -14.52 -13.50
CA ASN A 45 -2.25 -13.15 -13.15
C ASN A 45 -3.38 -12.26 -12.60
N THR A 46 -4.63 -12.70 -12.74
CA THR A 46 -5.81 -12.05 -12.15
C THR A 46 -6.05 -12.43 -10.69
N GLY A 47 -5.24 -13.33 -10.12
CA GLY A 47 -5.44 -13.90 -8.78
C GLY A 47 -6.47 -15.03 -8.75
N GLU A 48 -7.11 -15.36 -9.88
CA GLU A 48 -7.99 -16.51 -9.95
C GLU A 48 -7.19 -17.81 -9.85
N GLN A 49 -7.72 -18.75 -9.08
CA GLN A 49 -7.23 -20.11 -9.01
C GLN A 49 -8.17 -21.06 -9.74
N ALA A 50 -7.58 -22.04 -10.43
CA ALA A 50 -8.33 -23.11 -11.05
C ALA A 50 -7.69 -24.47 -10.74
N TYR A 51 -8.53 -25.47 -10.49
CA TYR A 51 -8.12 -26.85 -10.22
C TYR A 51 -8.06 -27.65 -11.51
N ILE A 52 -6.92 -28.30 -11.79
CA ILE A 52 -6.72 -29.13 -12.99
C ILE A 52 -7.38 -30.49 -12.81
N LYS A 53 -8.43 -30.75 -13.58
CA LYS A 53 -9.15 -32.05 -13.61
C LYS A 53 -8.44 -33.08 -14.43
N SER A 54 -7.94 -32.72 -15.60
CA SER A 54 -7.24 -33.60 -16.51
C SER A 54 -6.26 -32.84 -17.39
N VAL A 55 -5.24 -33.53 -17.87
CA VAL A 55 -4.18 -33.03 -18.74
C VAL A 55 -4.20 -33.81 -20.05
N SER A 56 -4.08 -33.11 -21.18
CA SER A 56 -3.94 -33.70 -22.53
C SER A 56 -2.61 -33.25 -23.14
N THR A 57 -1.68 -34.16 -23.26
CA THR A 57 -0.34 -33.92 -23.81
C THR A 57 -0.35 -33.63 -25.29
N ASP A 58 -1.29 -34.24 -26.04
CA ASP A 58 -1.34 -34.14 -27.50
C ASP A 58 -1.64 -32.72 -28.00
N ASN A 59 -2.32 -31.93 -27.18
CA ASN A 59 -2.75 -30.58 -27.54
C ASN A 59 -2.23 -29.50 -26.56
N ASN A 60 -1.31 -29.81 -25.67
CA ASN A 60 -0.84 -28.91 -24.62
C ASN A 60 -1.98 -28.25 -23.83
N ARG A 61 -2.99 -29.04 -23.47
CA ARG A 61 -4.22 -28.54 -22.82
C ARG A 61 -4.46 -29.22 -21.49
N PHE A 62 -5.07 -28.44 -20.57
CA PHE A 62 -5.68 -29.02 -19.38
C PHE A 62 -7.14 -28.57 -19.23
N THR A 63 -7.93 -29.45 -18.63
CA THR A 63 -9.32 -29.15 -18.27
C THR A 63 -9.36 -28.73 -16.80
N VAL A 64 -10.01 -27.60 -16.48
CA VAL A 64 -10.02 -27.04 -15.13
C VAL A 64 -11.42 -26.88 -14.55
N ALA A 65 -11.49 -26.83 -13.23
CA ALA A 65 -12.58 -26.18 -12.50
C ALA A 65 -12.13 -24.76 -12.14
N ARG A 66 -12.81 -23.78 -12.73
CA ARG A 66 -12.58 -22.34 -12.49
C ARG A 66 -13.06 -21.92 -11.11
N ALA A 67 -12.62 -20.74 -10.68
CA ALA A 67 -13.01 -20.15 -9.38
C ALA A 67 -12.74 -21.07 -8.18
N TRP A 68 -11.60 -21.77 -8.19
CA TRP A 68 -11.20 -22.66 -7.11
C TRP A 68 -10.82 -21.87 -5.85
N ASN A 69 -10.90 -22.50 -4.68
CA ASN A 69 -10.59 -21.90 -3.40
C ASN A 69 -11.32 -20.57 -3.08
N GLY A 70 -12.52 -20.36 -3.64
CA GLY A 70 -13.31 -19.17 -3.40
C GLY A 70 -12.85 -17.93 -4.19
N THR A 71 -11.98 -18.08 -5.17
CA THR A 71 -11.62 -17.01 -6.12
C THR A 71 -12.75 -16.76 -7.11
N THR A 72 -12.67 -15.67 -7.85
CA THR A 72 -13.68 -15.33 -8.88
C THR A 72 -13.10 -15.59 -10.26
N ALA A 73 -13.86 -16.30 -11.13
CA ALA A 73 -13.45 -16.51 -12.49
C ALA A 73 -13.38 -15.19 -13.27
N ALA A 74 -12.24 -14.95 -13.92
CA ALA A 74 -11.95 -13.75 -14.67
C ALA A 74 -11.48 -14.07 -16.09
N THR A 75 -11.63 -13.13 -17.00
CA THR A 75 -11.00 -13.22 -18.32
C THR A 75 -9.51 -12.99 -18.18
N VAL A 76 -8.70 -13.90 -18.73
CA VAL A 76 -7.24 -13.85 -18.68
C VAL A 76 -6.70 -13.60 -20.08
N THR A 77 -5.79 -12.65 -20.20
CA THR A 77 -5.16 -12.33 -21.49
C THR A 77 -4.24 -13.48 -21.93
N ASP A 78 -4.23 -13.79 -23.22
CA ASP A 78 -3.30 -14.76 -23.78
C ASP A 78 -1.83 -14.35 -23.58
N LEU A 79 -0.93 -15.31 -23.62
CA LEU A 79 0.51 -15.15 -23.37
C LEU A 79 0.88 -14.62 -21.95
N THR A 80 -0.07 -14.56 -21.04
CA THR A 80 0.22 -14.22 -19.63
C THR A 80 0.86 -15.40 -18.90
N ALA A 81 1.72 -15.07 -17.95
CA ALA A 81 2.31 -16.05 -17.04
C ALA A 81 1.25 -16.67 -16.13
N ILE A 82 1.37 -17.97 -15.91
CA ILE A 82 0.56 -18.76 -14.97
C ILE A 82 1.48 -19.50 -14.00
N GLU A 83 1.05 -19.64 -12.77
CA GLU A 83 1.84 -20.30 -11.73
C GLU A 83 1.21 -21.62 -11.30
N LYS A 84 2.08 -22.64 -11.12
CA LYS A 84 1.69 -23.94 -10.63
C LYS A 84 1.84 -24.03 -9.13
N ASN A 85 0.77 -24.40 -8.42
CA ASN A 85 0.77 -24.65 -6.98
C ASN A 85 1.50 -23.55 -6.20
N PRO A 86 1.13 -22.26 -6.33
CA PRO A 86 1.87 -21.17 -5.73
C PRO A 86 1.90 -21.33 -4.20
N LYS A 87 3.07 -21.19 -3.62
CA LYS A 87 3.24 -21.21 -2.15
C LYS A 87 2.51 -20.04 -1.50
N PHE A 88 2.59 -18.88 -2.15
CA PHE A 88 1.86 -17.67 -1.79
C PHE A 88 0.97 -17.26 -2.94
N THR A 89 -0.31 -17.30 -2.71
CA THR A 89 -1.28 -16.84 -3.71
C THR A 89 -1.28 -15.31 -3.79
N LEU A 90 -1.63 -14.74 -4.94
CA LEU A 90 -1.74 -13.29 -5.09
C LEU A 90 -2.63 -12.68 -4.01
N ALA A 91 -3.77 -13.30 -3.72
CA ALA A 91 -4.66 -12.83 -2.64
C ALA A 91 -3.98 -12.79 -1.27
N LYS A 92 -3.10 -13.76 -0.95
CA LYS A 92 -2.32 -13.71 0.31
C LYS A 92 -1.28 -12.61 0.30
N ILE A 93 -0.65 -12.37 -0.84
CA ILE A 93 0.33 -11.29 -1.01
C ILE A 93 -0.37 -9.94 -0.84
N ASP A 94 -1.47 -9.72 -1.52
CA ASP A 94 -2.25 -8.48 -1.43
C ASP A 94 -2.74 -8.23 0.01
N ASN A 95 -3.31 -9.25 0.65
CA ASN A 95 -3.72 -9.15 2.05
C ASN A 95 -2.56 -8.82 3.01
N ALA A 96 -1.36 -9.35 2.74
CA ALA A 96 -0.18 -9.04 3.55
C ALA A 96 0.26 -7.59 3.33
N ILE A 97 0.24 -7.10 2.10
CA ILE A 97 0.53 -5.71 1.75
C ILE A 97 -0.46 -4.76 2.42
N ASP A 98 -1.75 -5.01 2.26
CA ASP A 98 -2.82 -4.20 2.84
C ASP A 98 -2.71 -4.14 4.37
N ALA A 99 -2.43 -5.28 5.00
CA ALA A 99 -2.25 -5.36 6.44
C ALA A 99 -1.03 -4.57 6.93
N ILE A 100 0.05 -4.48 6.14
CA ILE A 100 1.19 -3.63 6.46
C ILE A 100 0.83 -2.16 6.27
N ILE A 101 0.18 -1.79 5.16
CA ILE A 101 -0.25 -0.41 4.88
C ILE A 101 -1.14 0.12 6.03
N GLU A 102 -2.06 -0.71 6.50
CA GLU A 102 -2.91 -0.36 7.66
C GLU A 102 -2.10 -0.12 8.95
N GLU A 103 -1.04 -0.89 9.15
CA GLU A 103 -0.18 -0.84 10.34
C GLU A 103 0.80 0.35 10.33
N LEU A 104 1.08 0.94 9.16
CA LEU A 104 2.04 2.04 9.06
C LEU A 104 1.61 3.28 9.85
N TYR A 105 0.33 3.63 9.81
CA TYR A 105 -0.18 4.79 10.55
C TYR A 105 -0.29 4.48 12.06
N PRO A 106 0.08 5.39 12.98
CA PRO A 106 0.42 6.81 12.77
C PRO A 106 1.90 7.12 12.52
N GLU A 107 2.79 6.14 12.51
CA GLU A 107 4.23 6.37 12.46
C GLU A 107 4.73 6.77 11.08
N VAL A 108 4.14 6.19 10.03
CA VAL A 108 4.46 6.48 8.63
C VAL A 108 3.21 7.00 7.93
N TYR A 109 3.37 8.12 7.24
CA TYR A 109 2.33 8.84 6.53
C TYR A 109 2.94 9.59 5.34
N VAL A 110 2.12 10.18 4.51
CA VAL A 110 2.56 11.08 3.45
C VAL A 110 2.05 12.50 3.71
N PHE A 111 2.83 13.48 3.26
CA PHE A 111 2.37 14.86 3.22
C PHE A 111 1.59 15.08 1.92
N ALA A 112 0.45 15.72 2.06
CA ALA A 112 -0.38 16.10 0.93
C ALA A 112 -0.82 17.55 1.08
N THR A 113 -1.24 18.15 -0.03
CA THR A 113 -1.73 19.53 -0.07
C THR A 113 -3.17 19.53 -0.55
N GLY A 114 -4.02 20.21 0.18
CA GLY A 114 -5.39 20.50 -0.21
C GLY A 114 -5.59 22.00 -0.41
N SER A 115 -6.74 22.37 -0.92
CA SER A 115 -7.10 23.78 -1.15
C SER A 115 -8.54 24.07 -0.72
N GLY A 116 -8.81 25.33 -0.43
CA GLY A 116 -10.13 25.85 -0.13
C GLY A 116 -10.28 27.29 -0.63
N THR A 117 -11.52 27.74 -0.72
CA THR A 117 -11.82 29.13 -1.12
C THR A 117 -12.19 29.96 0.12
N ALA A 118 -11.56 31.09 0.28
CA ALA A 118 -11.82 31.99 1.39
C ALA A 118 -13.21 32.63 1.25
N ASN A 119 -13.96 32.58 2.34
CA ASN A 119 -15.26 33.24 2.46
C ASN A 119 -15.29 34.05 3.76
N LYS A 120 -15.30 35.37 3.68
CA LYS A 120 -15.29 36.26 4.86
C LYS A 120 -16.53 36.12 5.74
N ASP A 121 -17.60 35.56 5.21
CA ASP A 121 -18.84 35.30 5.95
C ASP A 121 -18.84 33.96 6.67
N SER A 122 -17.78 33.15 6.52
CA SER A 122 -17.65 31.83 7.13
C SER A 122 -16.32 31.69 7.89
N TYR A 123 -16.42 31.22 9.11
CA TYR A 123 -15.22 30.85 9.91
C TYR A 123 -14.81 29.39 9.71
N TYR A 124 -15.62 28.58 9.03
CA TYR A 124 -15.44 27.14 8.92
C TYR A 124 -15.32 26.74 7.47
N TYR A 125 -14.30 25.94 7.19
CA TYR A 125 -14.01 25.43 5.85
C TYR A 125 -13.96 23.92 5.88
N THR A 126 -14.63 23.31 4.91
CA THR A 126 -14.62 21.85 4.73
C THR A 126 -13.30 21.40 4.11
N THR A 127 -12.85 20.24 4.54
CA THR A 127 -11.75 19.51 3.89
C THR A 127 -12.31 18.21 3.33
N ASN A 128 -12.24 18.05 2.01
CA ASN A 128 -12.78 16.88 1.33
C ASN A 128 -11.70 15.84 0.99
N ASP A 129 -10.48 16.03 1.50
CA ASP A 129 -9.35 15.18 1.18
C ASP A 129 -9.44 13.81 1.83
N THR A 130 -9.38 12.78 1.01
CA THR A 130 -9.40 11.40 1.48
C THR A 130 -8.14 11.09 2.29
N GLY A 131 -8.34 10.44 3.43
CA GLY A 131 -7.22 10.02 4.28
C GLY A 131 -6.58 11.14 5.12
N LEU A 132 -7.10 12.38 5.09
CA LEU A 132 -6.63 13.48 5.93
C LEU A 132 -6.76 13.11 7.42
N LYS A 133 -5.69 13.29 8.18
CA LYS A 133 -5.63 13.00 9.62
C LYS A 133 -5.28 14.22 10.46
N GLU A 134 -4.36 15.04 9.99
CA GLU A 134 -3.86 16.19 10.71
C GLU A 134 -3.43 17.29 9.74
N ILE A 135 -3.88 18.52 9.97
CA ILE A 135 -3.47 19.69 9.19
C ILE A 135 -2.28 20.32 9.88
N LEU A 136 -1.21 20.56 9.14
CA LEU A 136 0.05 21.09 9.66
C LEU A 136 0.19 22.59 9.44
N SER A 137 -0.22 23.07 8.27
CA SER A 137 -0.10 24.48 7.90
C SER A 137 -1.24 24.90 7.00
N VAL A 138 -1.61 26.16 7.07
CA VAL A 138 -2.52 26.83 6.13
C VAL A 138 -1.80 28.05 5.57
N TYR A 139 -1.82 28.24 4.27
CA TYR A 139 -1.09 29.31 3.60
C TYR A 139 -1.81 29.74 2.32
N TYR A 140 -1.44 30.89 1.77
CA TYR A 140 -1.91 31.37 0.48
C TYR A 140 -0.76 31.95 -0.34
N PRO A 141 -0.81 31.85 -1.69
CA PRO A 141 0.18 32.46 -2.53
C PRO A 141 0.00 33.99 -2.48
N ARG A 142 1.09 34.72 -2.36
CA ARG A 142 1.06 36.17 -2.50
C ARG A 142 1.23 36.53 -3.97
N SER A 143 0.19 37.06 -4.58
CA SER A 143 0.31 37.72 -5.89
C SER A 143 0.84 39.16 -5.70
N GLY A 144 2.13 39.35 -5.88
CA GLY A 144 2.74 40.68 -5.78
C GLY A 144 3.96 40.84 -6.66
N SER A 145 4.15 42.03 -7.18
CA SER A 145 5.09 42.47 -8.23
C SER A 145 6.58 42.41 -7.82
N LEU A 146 6.97 41.70 -6.78
CA LEU A 146 8.34 41.66 -6.29
C LEU A 146 8.99 40.28 -6.34
N GLY A 147 8.47 39.32 -7.12
CA GLY A 147 9.18 38.10 -7.47
C GLY A 147 9.49 37.16 -6.28
N SER A 148 8.85 37.30 -5.12
CA SER A 148 8.96 36.33 -4.03
C SER A 148 7.71 35.45 -4.02
N ASP A 149 7.84 34.27 -4.60
CA ASP A 149 6.82 33.21 -4.56
C ASP A 149 6.67 32.56 -3.17
N GLU A 150 7.11 33.25 -2.11
CA GLU A 150 7.00 32.71 -0.76
C GLU A 150 5.54 32.73 -0.29
N PRO A 151 4.99 31.55 0.05
CA PRO A 151 3.62 31.47 0.56
C PRO A 151 3.48 32.17 1.92
N TRP A 152 2.41 32.93 2.08
CA TRP A 152 2.07 33.54 3.37
C TRP A 152 1.35 32.52 4.25
N VAL A 153 1.94 32.25 5.41
CA VAL A 153 1.36 31.31 6.39
C VAL A 153 0.30 32.03 7.21
N ILE A 154 -0.91 31.49 7.20
CA ILE A 154 -1.99 31.92 8.07
C ILE A 154 -1.75 31.32 9.45
N ASN A 155 -1.63 32.13 10.49
CA ASN A 155 -1.36 31.68 11.85
C ASN A 155 -2.62 31.57 12.72
N THR A 156 -3.73 32.14 12.28
CA THR A 156 -5.00 32.28 13.01
C THR A 156 -6.01 31.22 12.57
N TRP A 157 -5.57 29.95 12.56
CA TRP A 157 -6.43 28.82 12.22
C TRP A 157 -6.33 27.69 13.25
N LYS A 158 -7.33 26.85 13.26
CA LYS A 158 -7.39 25.64 14.08
C LYS A 158 -8.04 24.51 13.28
N MET A 159 -7.49 23.31 13.41
CA MET A 159 -8.18 22.12 12.95
C MET A 159 -9.29 21.75 13.91
N THR A 160 -10.50 21.57 13.40
CA THR A 160 -11.66 21.11 14.17
C THR A 160 -12.01 19.70 13.72
N LYS A 161 -12.11 18.78 14.67
CA LYS A 161 -12.47 17.37 14.45
C LYS A 161 -13.90 17.11 14.90
N HIS A 162 -14.44 15.99 14.48
CA HIS A 162 -15.78 15.53 14.84
C HIS A 162 -16.92 16.49 14.40
N MET A 163 -16.69 17.13 13.26
CA MET A 163 -17.73 17.94 12.63
C MET A 163 -18.81 17.04 12.01
N HIS A 164 -20.03 17.56 11.90
CA HIS A 164 -21.14 16.81 11.32
C HIS A 164 -20.89 16.49 9.84
N THR A 165 -21.00 15.22 9.46
CA THR A 165 -20.64 14.72 8.13
C THR A 165 -21.47 15.26 6.97
N SER A 166 -22.67 15.81 7.24
CA SER A 166 -23.48 16.46 6.20
C SER A 166 -22.82 17.73 5.62
N GLY A 167 -21.98 18.41 6.43
CA GLY A 167 -21.26 19.60 5.99
C GLY A 167 -19.75 19.40 5.84
N PHE A 168 -19.22 18.32 6.42
CA PHE A 168 -17.78 18.04 6.48
C PHE A 168 -17.55 16.56 6.21
N ALA A 169 -17.31 16.21 4.95
CA ALA A 169 -17.28 14.81 4.49
C ALA A 169 -16.36 13.89 5.32
N ASN A 170 -15.24 14.41 5.80
CA ASN A 170 -14.28 13.68 6.66
C ASN A 170 -14.48 13.95 8.16
N GLY A 171 -15.52 14.70 8.56
CA GLY A 171 -15.68 15.16 9.93
C GLY A 171 -14.57 16.11 10.40
N ILE A 172 -13.77 16.65 9.50
CA ILE A 172 -12.64 17.54 9.78
C ILE A 172 -12.86 18.84 9.03
N GLY A 173 -12.64 19.96 9.72
CA GLY A 173 -12.72 21.29 9.14
C GLY A 173 -11.56 22.17 9.59
N ILE A 174 -11.36 23.27 8.87
CA ILE A 174 -10.46 24.35 9.24
C ILE A 174 -11.31 25.50 9.77
N THR A 175 -11.00 25.97 10.98
CA THR A 175 -11.58 27.21 11.50
C THR A 175 -10.51 28.30 11.36
N MET A 176 -10.86 29.40 10.72
CA MET A 176 -10.00 30.59 10.58
C MET A 176 -10.71 31.81 11.18
N TRP A 177 -9.97 32.61 11.97
CA TRP A 177 -10.53 33.80 12.64
C TRP A 177 -10.03 35.11 12.03
N ASP A 178 -8.87 35.06 11.39
CA ASP A 178 -8.29 36.19 10.71
C ASP A 178 -7.68 35.74 9.39
N TYR A 179 -8.11 36.32 8.32
CA TYR A 179 -7.72 35.98 6.96
C TYR A 179 -6.48 36.74 6.49
N GLY A 180 -6.01 37.70 7.31
CA GLY A 180 -4.93 38.58 6.90
C GLY A 180 -5.29 39.36 5.61
N GLU A 181 -4.44 39.21 4.60
CA GLU A 181 -4.62 39.85 3.28
C GLU A 181 -5.52 39.03 2.33
N LEU A 182 -6.00 37.85 2.74
CA LEU A 182 -6.88 37.01 1.90
C LEU A 182 -8.22 37.72 1.67
N SER A 183 -8.61 37.85 0.41
CA SER A 183 -9.90 38.40 0.03
C SER A 183 -10.97 37.31 -0.12
N HIS A 184 -12.23 37.72 -0.11
CA HIS A 184 -13.34 36.81 -0.41
C HIS A 184 -13.16 36.26 -1.83
N GLY A 185 -13.20 34.93 -1.98
CA GLY A 185 -12.99 34.25 -3.24
C GLY A 185 -11.55 33.80 -3.51
N ASP A 186 -10.58 34.27 -2.73
CA ASP A 186 -9.19 33.83 -2.88
C ASP A 186 -9.01 32.36 -2.49
N THR A 187 -8.06 31.71 -3.14
CA THR A 187 -7.70 30.33 -2.82
C THR A 187 -6.63 30.29 -1.74
N PHE A 188 -6.87 29.53 -0.69
CA PHE A 188 -5.86 29.14 0.28
C PHE A 188 -5.52 27.66 0.14
N TYR A 189 -4.35 27.28 0.61
CA TYR A 189 -3.86 25.91 0.60
C TYR A 189 -3.58 25.45 2.02
N TYR A 190 -3.61 24.14 2.23
CA TYR A 190 -3.21 23.55 3.50
C TYR A 190 -2.40 22.29 3.28
N THR A 191 -1.34 22.13 4.07
CA THR A 191 -0.54 20.90 4.10
C THR A 191 -1.05 20.02 5.21
N PHE A 192 -1.20 18.74 4.95
CA PHE A 192 -1.73 17.79 5.91
C PHE A 192 -1.03 16.43 5.87
N LYS A 193 -1.13 15.69 6.99
CA LYS A 193 -0.76 14.28 7.05
C LYS A 193 -1.88 13.45 6.46
N LYS A 194 -1.56 12.69 5.43
CA LYS A 194 -2.46 11.73 4.80
C LYS A 194 -2.10 10.33 5.24
N LYS A 195 -3.09 9.55 5.71
CA LYS A 195 -2.91 8.11 5.90
C LYS A 195 -2.73 7.45 4.53
N ILE A 196 -1.74 6.59 4.40
CA ILE A 196 -1.57 5.74 3.23
C ILE A 196 -2.74 4.76 3.20
N ALA A 197 -3.51 4.76 2.13
CA ALA A 197 -4.70 3.90 1.98
C ALA A 197 -4.52 2.82 0.92
N ALA A 198 -3.60 3.02 -0.03
CA ALA A 198 -3.31 2.09 -1.11
C ALA A 198 -1.84 2.16 -1.50
N THR A 199 -1.38 1.18 -2.26
CA THR A 199 -0.01 1.13 -2.80
C THR A 199 0.34 2.34 -3.67
N THR A 200 -0.65 2.95 -4.34
CA THR A 200 -0.48 4.17 -5.14
C THR A 200 -0.17 5.42 -4.34
N ASP A 201 -0.44 5.41 -3.04
CA ASP A 201 -0.13 6.53 -2.14
C ASP A 201 1.32 6.46 -1.63
N LEU A 202 2.02 5.34 -1.83
CA LEU A 202 3.37 5.12 -1.34
C LEU A 202 4.40 5.95 -2.11
N LEU A 203 5.32 6.55 -1.38
CA LEU A 203 6.54 7.09 -1.97
C LEU A 203 7.52 5.94 -2.27
N ASP A 204 8.38 6.09 -3.28
CA ASP A 204 9.33 5.05 -3.71
C ASP A 204 10.10 4.42 -2.54
N ARG A 205 10.56 5.24 -1.60
CA ARG A 205 11.27 4.78 -0.39
C ARG A 205 10.39 3.99 0.60
N GLN A 206 9.07 4.20 0.56
CA GLN A 206 8.13 3.49 1.43
C GLN A 206 7.72 2.13 0.85
N VAL A 207 7.92 1.94 -0.45
CA VAL A 207 7.65 0.66 -1.13
C VAL A 207 8.51 -0.45 -0.54
N GLU A 208 9.81 -0.20 -0.35
CA GLU A 208 10.72 -1.19 0.25
C GLU A 208 10.28 -1.58 1.66
N LEU A 209 9.86 -0.61 2.46
CA LEU A 209 9.35 -0.83 3.80
C LEU A 209 8.12 -1.75 3.80
N VAL A 210 7.17 -1.51 2.87
CA VAL A 210 5.97 -2.35 2.73
C VAL A 210 6.34 -3.75 2.27
N VAL A 211 7.27 -3.88 1.32
CA VAL A 211 7.77 -5.19 0.85
C VAL A 211 8.39 -5.99 2.00
N LEU A 212 9.27 -5.40 2.79
CA LEU A 212 9.88 -6.07 3.94
C LEU A 212 8.83 -6.56 4.95
N GLY A 213 7.85 -5.73 5.25
CA GLY A 213 6.75 -6.08 6.15
C GLY A 213 5.85 -7.17 5.59
N ALA A 214 5.49 -7.11 4.31
CA ALA A 214 4.67 -8.12 3.66
C ALA A 214 5.39 -9.49 3.60
N VAL A 215 6.67 -9.51 3.25
CA VAL A 215 7.50 -10.73 3.28
C VAL A 215 7.54 -11.31 4.68
N PHE A 216 7.76 -10.49 5.71
CA PHE A 216 7.71 -10.95 7.10
C PHE A 216 6.37 -11.62 7.44
N LYS A 217 5.23 -10.99 7.09
CA LYS A 217 3.89 -11.56 7.36
C LYS A 217 3.67 -12.87 6.61
N LEU A 218 4.09 -12.95 5.36
CA LEU A 218 3.96 -14.17 4.54
C LEU A 218 4.81 -15.30 5.11
N MET A 219 6.06 -15.04 5.49
CA MET A 219 6.94 -16.04 6.09
C MET A 219 6.42 -16.50 7.45
N GLY A 220 5.91 -15.59 8.27
CA GLY A 220 5.31 -15.94 9.57
C GLY A 220 4.09 -16.85 9.46
N SER A 221 3.36 -16.77 8.35
CA SER A 221 2.20 -17.64 8.09
C SER A 221 2.57 -19.06 7.64
N THR A 222 3.82 -19.30 7.26
CA THR A 222 4.31 -20.58 6.72
C THR A 222 5.16 -21.39 7.70
N VAL A 223 5.32 -20.94 8.96
CA VAL A 223 6.05 -21.72 9.97
C VAL A 223 5.33 -23.06 10.14
N PRO A 224 5.92 -24.17 9.69
CA PRO A 224 5.31 -25.47 9.92
C PRO A 224 5.26 -25.71 11.43
N SER A 225 4.11 -26.06 11.93
CA SER A 225 4.04 -26.69 13.26
C SER A 225 5.00 -27.87 13.23
N SER A 226 5.99 -27.86 14.11
CA SER A 226 6.95 -28.95 14.24
C SER A 226 6.20 -30.26 14.46
N THR A 227 6.08 -31.07 13.41
CA THR A 227 5.62 -32.43 13.53
C THR A 227 6.78 -33.22 14.14
N VAL A 228 6.70 -33.45 15.41
CA VAL A 228 7.56 -34.44 16.09
C VAL A 228 7.14 -35.81 15.57
N ASP A 229 7.99 -36.42 14.76
CA ASP A 229 7.78 -37.83 14.42
C ASP A 229 8.06 -38.69 15.67
N SER A 230 6.97 -39.20 16.25
CA SER A 230 6.98 -39.86 17.53
C SER A 230 7.59 -41.27 17.52
N LYS A 231 8.01 -41.78 16.35
CA LYS A 231 8.54 -43.16 16.28
C LYS A 231 10.02 -43.29 16.60
N ASP A 232 10.83 -42.26 16.39
CA ASP A 232 12.27 -42.35 16.62
C ASP A 232 12.87 -41.26 17.50
N GLY A 233 12.06 -40.36 18.06
CA GLY A 233 12.54 -39.26 18.92
C GLY A 233 13.48 -38.27 18.22
N ARG A 234 13.65 -38.35 16.92
CA ARG A 234 14.45 -37.41 16.12
C ARG A 234 13.56 -36.32 15.58
N GLN A 235 13.87 -35.09 15.94
CA GLN A 235 13.33 -33.93 15.25
C GLN A 235 13.81 -33.93 13.80
N VAL A 236 12.93 -34.25 12.88
CA VAL A 236 13.25 -34.35 11.45
C VAL A 236 13.23 -32.96 10.74
N THR A 237 12.73 -31.95 11.41
CA THR A 237 12.81 -30.56 10.90
C THR A 237 13.55 -29.71 11.91
N GLN A 238 14.75 -29.27 11.55
CA GLN A 238 15.38 -28.16 12.27
C GLN A 238 14.52 -26.91 12.03
N PRO A 239 13.84 -26.36 13.04
CA PRO A 239 13.19 -25.05 12.92
C PRO A 239 14.28 -23.98 13.03
N GLY A 240 15.14 -23.89 12.04
CA GLY A 240 16.31 -23.05 12.18
C GLY A 240 16.31 -21.90 11.20
N GLN A 241 16.17 -22.20 9.95
CA GLN A 241 16.47 -21.21 8.91
C GLN A 241 15.27 -20.32 8.58
N GLU A 242 14.08 -20.89 8.47
CA GLU A 242 12.86 -20.09 8.21
C GLU A 242 12.54 -19.11 9.34
N SER A 243 12.79 -19.51 10.59
CA SER A 243 12.59 -18.63 11.75
C SER A 243 13.66 -17.54 11.84
N SER A 244 14.90 -17.82 11.41
CA SER A 244 15.98 -16.82 11.38
C SER A 244 15.73 -15.76 10.29
N ASP A 245 15.31 -16.21 9.11
CA ASP A 245 15.02 -15.32 8.00
C ASP A 245 13.80 -14.44 8.29
N SER A 246 12.75 -15.01 8.86
CA SER A 246 11.58 -14.23 9.30
C SER A 246 11.95 -13.18 10.36
N ARG A 247 12.82 -13.52 11.32
CA ARG A 247 13.32 -12.56 12.32
C ARG A 247 14.18 -11.48 11.71
N TRP A 248 14.97 -11.81 10.70
CA TRP A 248 15.76 -10.84 9.97
C TRP A 248 14.85 -9.85 9.25
N PHE A 249 13.84 -10.32 8.48
CA PHE A 249 12.87 -9.44 7.83
C PHE A 249 12.12 -8.57 8.82
N LEU A 250 11.73 -9.09 9.98
CA LEU A 250 11.10 -8.29 11.03
C LEU A 250 12.05 -7.19 11.53
N SER A 251 13.31 -7.51 11.79
CA SER A 251 14.28 -6.53 12.30
C SER A 251 14.54 -5.42 11.28
N GLU A 252 14.66 -5.77 10.00
CA GLU A 252 14.85 -4.80 8.92
C GLU A 252 13.60 -3.94 8.72
N TYR A 253 12.41 -4.53 8.75
CA TYR A 253 11.15 -3.80 8.71
C TYR A 253 11.04 -2.78 9.84
N GLN A 254 11.32 -3.21 11.08
CA GLN A 254 11.27 -2.32 12.24
C GLN A 254 12.30 -1.20 12.17
N ARG A 255 13.52 -1.50 11.68
CA ARG A 255 14.56 -0.51 11.46
C ARG A 255 14.14 0.52 10.42
N SER A 256 13.71 0.07 9.25
CA SER A 256 13.27 0.95 8.14
C SER A 256 12.07 1.80 8.54
N ARG A 257 11.12 1.22 9.28
CA ARG A 257 9.95 1.95 9.81
C ARG A 257 10.37 3.06 10.77
N LYS A 258 11.33 2.79 11.65
CA LYS A 258 11.86 3.79 12.59
C LYS A 258 12.62 4.91 11.88
N GLU A 259 13.44 4.56 10.89
CA GLU A 259 14.18 5.53 10.08
C GLU A 259 13.23 6.45 9.31
N GLU A 260 12.21 5.88 8.66
CA GLU A 260 11.21 6.67 7.94
C GLU A 260 10.40 7.58 8.88
N ASN A 261 10.02 7.09 10.06
CA ASN A 261 9.35 7.89 11.09
C ASN A 261 10.22 9.08 11.54
N MET A 262 11.50 8.85 11.79
CA MET A 262 12.43 9.94 12.18
C MET A 262 12.52 10.99 11.07
N ARG A 263 12.67 10.57 9.83
CA ARG A 263 12.73 11.46 8.67
C ARG A 263 11.45 12.29 8.52
N LEU A 264 10.28 11.65 8.62
CA LEU A 264 8.99 12.34 8.54
C LEU A 264 8.82 13.36 9.67
N LYS A 265 9.29 13.06 10.88
CA LYS A 265 9.28 14.03 12.00
C LYS A 265 10.22 15.21 11.77
N GLU A 266 11.34 15.00 11.11
CA GLU A 266 12.24 16.10 10.73
C GLU A 266 11.61 16.99 9.66
N GLU A 267 10.99 16.40 8.62
CA GLU A 267 10.24 17.15 7.62
C GLU A 267 9.08 17.94 8.25
N GLU A 268 8.35 17.32 9.16
CA GLU A 268 7.28 17.99 9.91
C GLU A 268 7.79 19.19 10.70
N ARG A 269 8.91 19.04 11.39
CA ARG A 269 9.56 20.17 12.11
C ARG A 269 9.93 21.29 11.14
N PHE A 270 10.41 20.95 9.94
CA PHE A 270 10.75 21.95 8.95
C PHE A 270 9.50 22.72 8.48
N VAL A 271 8.41 22.03 8.20
CA VAL A 271 7.11 22.65 7.87
C VAL A 271 6.62 23.56 9.02
N LEU A 272 6.81 23.15 10.27
CA LEU A 272 6.39 23.93 11.43
C LEU A 272 7.33 25.09 11.77
N THR A 273 8.65 24.93 11.59
CA THR A 273 9.64 25.99 11.90
C THR A 273 9.66 27.11 10.89
N SER A 274 9.27 26.87 9.65
CA SER A 274 9.01 27.95 8.70
C SER A 274 7.93 28.94 9.20
N ARG A 275 7.06 28.48 10.14
CA ARG A 275 6.10 29.34 10.86
C ARG A 275 6.73 30.29 11.87
N GLN A 276 7.80 29.90 12.57
CA GLN A 276 8.33 30.64 13.71
C GLN A 276 9.32 31.73 13.32
N THR A 277 10.08 31.53 12.28
CA THR A 277 11.11 32.48 11.83
C THR A 277 10.54 33.84 11.39
N ARG A 278 9.27 33.91 11.02
CA ARG A 278 8.64 35.20 10.64
C ARG A 278 8.09 36.01 11.83
N ARG A 279 7.74 35.39 12.95
CA ARG A 279 7.33 36.14 14.15
C ARG A 279 8.43 37.03 14.74
N GLN A 280 9.70 36.69 14.49
CA GLN A 280 10.83 37.48 15.01
C GLN A 280 11.25 38.64 14.10
N ARG A 281 10.85 38.66 12.82
CA ARG A 281 11.21 39.77 11.90
C ARG A 281 10.24 40.96 11.92
N THR A 282 9.02 40.78 12.37
CA THR A 282 7.99 41.84 12.40
C THR A 282 8.04 42.74 13.65
N TYR A 283 8.97 42.53 14.56
CA TYR A 283 9.13 43.37 15.79
C TYR A 283 10.45 44.16 15.81
N ARG A 284 11.08 44.40 14.67
CA ARG A 284 12.34 45.12 14.57
C ARG A 284 12.37 46.25 13.51
N ASP A 285 11.22 46.82 13.18
CA ASP A 285 11.16 48.09 12.44
C ASP A 285 10.18 49.06 13.10
#